data_948e751d0f3be7dd3ed3001ee83c2e55
#
_entry.id   948e751d0f3be7dd3ed3001ee83c2e55
#
_cell.length_a   1.000
_cell.length_b   1.000
_cell.length_c   1.000
_cell.angle_alpha   90.00
_cell.angle_beta   90.00
_cell.angle_gamma   90.00
#
_symmetry.space_group_name_H-M   'P 1'
#
loop_
_entity.id
_entity.type
_entity.pdbx_description
1 polymer ?
#
loop_
_entity_poly.entity_id
_entity_poly.type
_entity_poly.pdbx_seq_one_letter_code
_entity_poly.pdbx_strand_id
1 'polypeptide(L)'
;MQFDLSSHKGKSNRLYFTNDKDKQFETSIREMYKLAKEKPLGADYRFYLRRYLINHLKKPTLFDNYINKVVIITDGYLESEGKPADTKIYGFESQLHQAVSIGNILDVITSKGLNIPKVDIDLSNSEILICEVNERKTGKGFDFEILKTYWEDWFKRMNAKKIVFIQREQANDLTAKRVTEFVTK
;
A
#
# COMPACT_ATOMS: atom_id res chain seq x y z
N MET A 1 -0.37 5.61 -14.75
CA MET A 1 -0.97 4.94 -15.93
C MET A 1 -2.34 4.41 -15.52
N GLN A 2 -3.36 4.62 -16.34
CA GLN A 2 -4.73 4.15 -16.06
C GLN A 2 -5.13 3.13 -17.15
N PHE A 3 -5.61 1.96 -16.73
CA PHE A 3 -6.14 0.94 -17.61
C PHE A 3 -7.65 0.85 -17.43
N ASP A 4 -8.41 1.18 -18.46
CA ASP A 4 -9.86 1.03 -18.46
C ASP A 4 -10.28 0.10 -19.61
N LEU A 5 -10.75 -1.09 -19.25
CA LEU A 5 -11.23 -2.09 -20.19
C LEU A 5 -12.73 -1.98 -20.48
N SER A 6 -13.44 -1.07 -19.83
CA SER A 6 -14.90 -0.96 -19.96
C SER A 6 -15.32 -0.56 -21.38
N SER A 7 -14.50 0.22 -22.08
CA SER A 7 -14.73 0.65 -23.47
C SER A 7 -14.42 -0.44 -24.52
N HIS A 8 -13.77 -1.53 -24.12
CA HIS A 8 -13.32 -2.59 -25.02
C HIS A 8 -14.30 -3.76 -25.00
N LYS A 9 -15.22 -3.77 -25.96
CA LYS A 9 -16.20 -4.84 -26.12
C LYS A 9 -15.60 -6.00 -26.93
N GLY A 10 -15.79 -7.21 -26.42
CA GLY A 10 -15.33 -8.44 -27.06
C GLY A 10 -13.97 -8.95 -26.56
N LYS A 11 -13.82 -10.29 -26.53
CA LYS A 11 -12.65 -10.98 -25.99
C LYS A 11 -11.35 -10.64 -26.74
N SER A 12 -11.42 -10.57 -28.07
CA SER A 12 -10.25 -10.24 -28.91
C SER A 12 -9.75 -8.82 -28.69
N ASN A 13 -10.65 -7.83 -28.61
CA ASN A 13 -10.27 -6.45 -28.37
C ASN A 13 -9.66 -6.25 -26.98
N ARG A 14 -10.17 -6.93 -25.96
CA ARG A 14 -9.60 -6.92 -24.63
C ARG A 14 -8.21 -7.54 -24.57
N LEU A 15 -8.02 -8.65 -25.27
CA LEU A 15 -6.72 -9.32 -25.34
C LEU A 15 -5.66 -8.46 -26.04
N TYR A 16 -6.03 -7.84 -27.15
CA TYR A 16 -5.14 -6.93 -27.88
C TYR A 16 -4.74 -5.71 -27.04
N PHE A 17 -5.72 -5.12 -26.39
CA PHE A 17 -5.48 -4.00 -25.47
C PHE A 17 -4.56 -4.39 -24.31
N THR A 18 -4.72 -5.59 -23.75
CA THR A 18 -3.91 -6.09 -22.65
C THR A 18 -2.45 -6.26 -23.09
N ASN A 19 -2.19 -6.89 -24.24
CA ASN A 19 -0.83 -7.14 -24.72
C ASN A 19 -0.01 -5.86 -24.93
N ASP A 20 -0.62 -4.81 -25.50
CA ASP A 20 0.04 -3.50 -25.65
C ASP A 20 0.25 -2.81 -24.30
N LYS A 21 -0.70 -2.95 -23.38
CA LYS A 21 -0.61 -2.34 -22.06
C LYS A 21 0.40 -3.02 -21.16
N ASP A 22 0.60 -4.33 -21.28
CA ASP A 22 1.63 -5.03 -20.53
C ASP A 22 3.02 -4.46 -20.83
N LYS A 23 3.34 -4.23 -22.12
CA LYS A 23 4.60 -3.59 -22.52
C LYS A 23 4.73 -2.15 -22.01
N GLN A 24 3.66 -1.36 -22.09
CA GLN A 24 3.65 0.01 -21.57
C GLN A 24 3.80 0.02 -20.04
N PHE A 25 3.15 -0.91 -19.35
CA PHE A 25 3.26 -1.06 -17.92
C PHE A 25 4.69 -1.43 -17.51
N GLU A 26 5.28 -2.45 -18.16
CA GLU A 26 6.64 -2.86 -17.90
C GLU A 26 7.64 -1.71 -18.13
N THR A 27 7.50 -0.98 -19.23
CA THR A 27 8.33 0.19 -19.53
C THR A 27 8.21 1.25 -18.44
N SER A 28 7.00 1.58 -18.03
CA SER A 28 6.76 2.59 -16.99
C SER A 28 7.34 2.17 -15.63
N ILE A 29 7.25 0.88 -15.29
CA ILE A 29 7.86 0.35 -14.07
C ILE A 29 9.38 0.47 -14.13
N ARG A 30 10.01 0.12 -15.26
CA ARG A 30 11.45 0.26 -15.44
C ARG A 30 11.93 1.70 -15.33
N GLU A 31 11.20 2.64 -15.94
CA GLU A 31 11.47 4.08 -15.81
C GLU A 31 11.33 4.57 -14.37
N MET A 32 10.29 4.14 -13.67
CA MET A 32 10.09 4.47 -12.25
C MET A 32 11.27 4.00 -11.40
N TYR A 33 11.73 2.76 -11.58
CA TYR A 33 12.91 2.25 -10.87
C TYR A 33 14.20 3.01 -11.21
N LYS A 34 14.37 3.41 -12.46
CA LYS A 34 15.51 4.24 -12.87
C LYS A 34 15.49 5.58 -12.15
N LEU A 35 14.36 6.28 -12.15
CA LEU A 35 14.19 7.55 -11.44
C LEU A 35 14.39 7.42 -9.94
N ALA A 36 13.90 6.34 -9.32
CA ALA A 36 14.09 6.08 -7.89
C ALA A 36 15.55 5.86 -7.51
N LYS A 37 16.36 5.27 -8.40
CA LYS A 37 17.81 5.13 -8.20
C LYS A 37 18.56 6.46 -8.32
N GLU A 38 18.11 7.31 -9.24
CA GLU A 38 18.74 8.63 -9.47
C GLU A 38 18.39 9.63 -8.35
N LYS A 39 17.19 9.50 -7.80
CA LYS A 39 16.67 10.36 -6.71
C LYS A 39 15.95 9.52 -5.67
N PRO A 40 16.67 8.90 -4.73
CA PRO A 40 16.08 8.06 -3.69
C PRO A 40 15.40 8.93 -2.62
N LEU A 41 14.23 9.47 -2.96
CA LEU A 41 13.39 10.24 -2.04
C LEU A 41 12.35 9.31 -1.41
N GLY A 42 12.11 9.47 -0.12
CA GLY A 42 11.02 8.78 0.54
C GLY A 42 9.65 9.22 -0.02
N ALA A 43 8.70 8.29 -0.08
CA ALA A 43 7.38 8.55 -0.63
C ALA A 43 6.42 9.15 0.40
N ASP A 44 5.87 10.33 0.11
CA ASP A 44 4.79 10.92 0.91
C ASP A 44 3.44 10.28 0.55
N TYR A 45 3.14 9.15 1.19
CA TYR A 45 1.88 8.41 0.96
C TYR A 45 0.65 9.22 1.33
N ARG A 46 0.70 10.05 2.38
CA ARG A 46 -0.43 10.91 2.77
C ARG A 46 -0.77 11.92 1.69
N PHE A 47 0.25 12.54 1.11
CA PHE A 47 0.09 13.46 -0.02
C PHE A 47 -0.47 12.72 -1.24
N TYR A 48 0.07 11.52 -1.55
CA TYR A 48 -0.39 10.71 -2.67
C TYR A 48 -1.86 10.31 -2.53
N LEU A 49 -2.27 9.80 -1.36
CA LEU A 49 -3.67 9.42 -1.12
C LEU A 49 -4.62 10.61 -1.29
N ARG A 50 -4.28 11.75 -0.70
CA ARG A 50 -5.10 12.96 -0.74
C ARG A 50 -5.17 13.58 -2.12
N ARG A 51 -4.08 13.59 -2.86
CA ARG A 51 -3.96 14.34 -4.12
C ARG A 51 -4.29 13.51 -5.36
N TYR A 52 -3.92 12.25 -5.33
CA TYR A 52 -3.98 11.39 -6.51
C TYR A 52 -4.97 10.24 -6.35
N LEU A 53 -4.86 9.42 -5.32
CA LEU A 53 -5.68 8.23 -5.21
C LEU A 53 -7.18 8.56 -5.22
N ILE A 54 -7.60 9.59 -4.48
CA ILE A 54 -9.01 10.02 -4.41
C ILE A 54 -9.63 10.25 -5.80
N ASN A 55 -8.85 10.71 -6.77
CA ASN A 55 -9.32 10.99 -8.13
C ASN A 55 -9.35 9.76 -9.05
N HIS A 56 -8.77 8.64 -8.60
CA HIS A 56 -8.70 7.39 -9.36
C HIS A 56 -9.66 6.32 -8.85
N LEU A 57 -10.22 6.51 -7.65
CA LEU A 57 -11.19 5.57 -7.11
C LEU A 57 -12.51 5.66 -7.88
N LYS A 58 -12.98 4.53 -8.37
CA LYS A 58 -14.33 4.39 -8.93
C LYS A 58 -15.35 4.41 -7.81
N LYS A 59 -16.33 5.29 -7.91
CA LYS A 59 -17.46 5.33 -6.97
C LYS A 59 -18.58 4.41 -7.45
N PRO A 60 -19.33 3.76 -6.55
CA PRO A 60 -20.50 3.01 -6.94
C PRO A 60 -21.52 3.93 -7.61
N THR A 61 -22.25 3.39 -8.58
CA THR A 61 -23.36 4.05 -9.25
C THR A 61 -24.66 3.33 -8.87
N LEU A 62 -25.80 3.83 -9.36
CA LEU A 62 -27.10 3.15 -9.18
C LEU A 62 -27.13 1.75 -9.82
N PHE A 63 -26.28 1.50 -10.81
CA PHE A 63 -26.30 0.26 -11.60
C PHE A 63 -25.07 -0.62 -11.40
N ASP A 64 -23.97 -0.03 -10.90
CA ASP A 64 -22.68 -0.73 -10.80
C ASP A 64 -22.06 -0.54 -9.41
N ASN A 65 -21.69 -1.66 -8.79
CA ASN A 65 -20.88 -1.67 -7.59
C ASN A 65 -19.43 -1.98 -7.96
N TYR A 66 -18.57 -0.98 -7.82
CA TYR A 66 -17.13 -1.14 -8.03
C TYR A 66 -16.42 -1.48 -6.72
N ILE A 67 -15.49 -2.41 -6.80
CA ILE A 67 -14.49 -2.63 -5.74
C ILE A 67 -13.14 -2.19 -6.31
N ASN A 68 -12.57 -1.17 -5.71
CA ASN A 68 -11.24 -0.70 -6.09
C ASN A 68 -10.19 -1.61 -5.47
N LYS A 69 -9.27 -2.12 -6.27
CA LYS A 69 -8.11 -2.88 -5.80
C LYS A 69 -6.90 -1.95 -5.82
N VAL A 70 -6.36 -1.66 -4.65
CA VAL A 70 -5.18 -0.79 -4.48
C VAL A 70 -4.01 -1.63 -4.03
N VAL A 71 -2.94 -1.65 -4.81
CA VAL A 71 -1.69 -2.35 -4.48
C VAL A 71 -0.62 -1.32 -4.14
N ILE A 72 -0.03 -1.44 -2.98
CA ILE A 72 1.06 -0.59 -2.48
C ILE A 72 2.30 -1.46 -2.33
N ILE A 73 3.34 -1.14 -3.09
CA ILE A 73 4.64 -1.82 -3.01
C ILE A 73 5.57 -0.92 -2.20
N THR A 74 5.99 -1.37 -1.03
CA THR A 74 6.76 -0.54 -0.08
C THR A 74 7.55 -1.42 0.89
N ASP A 75 8.65 -0.87 1.45
CA ASP A 75 9.33 -1.50 2.59
C ASP A 75 8.52 -1.40 3.91
N GLY A 76 7.44 -0.62 3.90
CA GLY A 76 6.52 -0.45 5.01
C GLY A 76 6.76 0.79 5.86
N TYR A 77 7.93 1.41 5.79
CA TYR A 77 8.23 2.62 6.54
C TYR A 77 7.68 3.86 5.82
N LEU A 78 6.86 4.64 6.53
CA LEU A 78 6.25 5.85 6.00
C LEU A 78 7.14 7.05 6.31
N GLU A 79 8.16 7.22 5.50
CA GLU A 79 9.13 8.28 5.60
C GLU A 79 9.16 9.10 4.32
N SER A 80 9.19 10.42 4.45
CA SER A 80 9.35 11.31 3.32
C SER A 80 10.42 12.37 3.65
N GLU A 81 11.16 12.77 2.63
CA GLU A 81 12.24 13.74 2.80
C GLU A 81 11.74 15.07 3.37
N GLY A 82 12.49 15.60 4.34
CA GLY A 82 12.18 16.88 4.99
C GLY A 82 10.96 16.85 5.91
N LYS A 83 10.40 15.68 6.22
CA LYS A 83 9.28 15.54 7.15
C LYS A 83 9.57 14.48 8.21
N PRO A 84 8.99 14.60 9.41
CA PRO A 84 9.02 13.52 10.39
C PRO A 84 8.38 12.26 9.82
N ALA A 85 8.92 11.08 10.16
CA ALA A 85 8.33 9.80 9.78
C ALA A 85 6.90 9.69 10.29
N ASP A 86 5.98 9.20 9.45
CA ASP A 86 4.61 8.92 9.86
C ASP A 86 4.54 7.60 10.66
N THR A 87 5.40 6.62 10.38
CA THR A 87 5.62 5.44 11.22
C THR A 87 6.68 5.76 12.27
N LYS A 88 6.25 6.17 13.45
CA LYS A 88 7.13 6.61 14.52
C LYS A 88 7.67 5.43 15.33
N ILE A 89 8.53 4.61 14.73
CA ILE A 89 9.19 3.52 15.44
C ILE A 89 10.40 4.05 16.21
N TYR A 90 11.22 4.85 15.53
CA TYR A 90 12.43 5.43 16.13
C TYR A 90 12.09 6.34 17.31
N GLY A 91 12.80 6.10 18.44
CA GLY A 91 12.55 6.77 19.71
C GLY A 91 11.47 6.12 20.59
N PHE A 92 10.77 5.10 20.06
CA PHE A 92 9.76 4.32 20.79
C PHE A 92 10.01 2.81 20.70
N GLU A 93 11.17 2.39 20.20
CA GLU A 93 11.50 0.99 19.91
C GLU A 93 11.27 0.08 21.13
N SER A 94 11.74 0.48 22.30
CA SER A 94 11.61 -0.35 23.52
C SER A 94 10.16 -0.62 23.89
N GLN A 95 9.31 0.42 23.85
CA GLN A 95 7.89 0.31 24.19
C GLN A 95 7.12 -0.49 23.12
N LEU A 96 7.42 -0.25 21.84
CA LEU A 96 6.76 -0.94 20.74
C LEU A 96 7.19 -2.41 20.66
N HIS A 97 8.48 -2.72 20.86
CA HIS A 97 8.95 -4.12 20.90
C HIS A 97 8.36 -4.88 22.09
N GLN A 98 8.24 -4.23 23.25
CA GLN A 98 7.52 -4.83 24.39
C GLN A 98 6.06 -5.06 24.03
N ALA A 99 5.41 -4.11 23.38
CA ALA A 99 4.00 -4.20 22.95
C ALA A 99 3.77 -5.34 21.95
N VAL A 100 4.73 -5.65 21.07
CA VAL A 100 4.66 -6.84 20.19
C VAL A 100 4.58 -8.11 21.05
N SER A 101 5.43 -8.21 22.04
CA SER A 101 5.52 -9.42 22.91
C SER A 101 4.25 -9.66 23.71
N ILE A 102 3.52 -8.60 24.07
CA ILE A 102 2.26 -8.69 24.86
C ILE A 102 1.00 -8.55 23.98
N GLY A 103 1.13 -8.28 22.69
CA GLY A 103 0.00 -8.20 21.75
C GLY A 103 -0.84 -6.92 21.86
N ASN A 104 -0.31 -5.80 22.39
CA ASN A 104 -1.04 -4.55 22.58
C ASN A 104 -0.44 -3.35 21.82
N ILE A 105 0.13 -3.59 20.65
CA ILE A 105 0.83 -2.56 19.84
C ILE A 105 -0.09 -1.37 19.56
N LEU A 106 -1.34 -1.62 19.17
CA LEU A 106 -2.30 -0.56 18.83
C LEU A 106 -2.61 0.34 20.03
N ASP A 107 -2.72 -0.22 21.22
CA ASP A 107 -2.95 0.53 22.44
C ASP A 107 -1.78 1.47 22.75
N VAL A 108 -0.56 0.98 22.57
CA VAL A 108 0.66 1.82 22.74
C VAL A 108 0.70 2.93 21.69
N ILE A 109 0.46 2.62 20.41
CA ILE A 109 0.42 3.61 19.33
C ILE A 109 -0.63 4.70 19.66
N THR A 110 -1.81 4.30 20.08
CA THR A 110 -2.93 5.21 20.34
C THR A 110 -2.70 6.05 21.60
N SER A 111 -2.32 5.43 22.70
CA SER A 111 -2.09 6.14 23.99
C SER A 111 -0.95 7.14 23.91
N LYS A 112 0.03 6.88 23.06
CA LYS A 112 1.18 7.77 22.83
C LYS A 112 0.96 8.81 21.72
N GLY A 113 -0.21 8.80 21.06
CA GLY A 113 -0.49 9.68 19.92
C GLY A 113 0.44 9.48 18.74
N LEU A 114 0.86 8.23 18.49
CA LEU A 114 1.76 7.87 17.40
C LEU A 114 1.03 7.53 16.10
N ASN A 115 -0.30 7.47 16.11
CA ASN A 115 -1.10 7.12 14.94
C ASN A 115 -0.71 7.97 13.73
N ILE A 116 -0.66 7.34 12.55
CA ILE A 116 -0.51 8.05 11.28
C ILE A 116 -1.70 9.01 11.11
N PRO A 117 -1.49 10.29 10.80
CA PRO A 117 -2.60 11.22 10.63
C PRO A 117 -3.58 10.76 9.52
N LYS A 118 -4.87 10.74 9.83
CA LYS A 118 -5.93 10.34 8.88
C LYS A 118 -5.92 11.28 7.68
N VAL A 119 -6.14 10.70 6.49
CA VAL A 119 -6.45 11.44 5.27
C VAL A 119 -7.98 11.44 5.10
N ASP A 120 -8.53 12.56 4.66
CA ASP A 120 -9.97 12.65 4.39
C ASP A 120 -10.29 12.00 3.03
N ILE A 121 -10.41 10.67 3.08
CA ILE A 121 -10.76 9.81 1.96
C ILE A 121 -11.59 8.63 2.51
N ASP A 122 -12.68 8.30 1.83
CA ASP A 122 -13.45 7.09 2.13
C ASP A 122 -13.02 5.93 1.23
N LEU A 123 -12.58 4.85 1.86
CA LEU A 123 -12.10 3.64 1.21
C LEU A 123 -13.07 2.46 1.37
N SER A 124 -14.34 2.72 1.71
CA SER A 124 -15.36 1.68 1.97
C SER A 124 -15.58 0.71 0.80
N ASN A 125 -15.29 1.15 -0.43
CA ASN A 125 -15.30 0.33 -1.64
C ASN A 125 -13.90 -0.03 -2.14
N SER A 126 -12.90 -0.05 -1.25
CA SER A 126 -11.53 -0.32 -1.62
C SER A 126 -10.95 -1.46 -0.80
N GLU A 127 -10.30 -2.38 -1.47
CA GLU A 127 -9.47 -3.41 -0.88
C GLU A 127 -8.00 -3.03 -1.11
N ILE A 128 -7.20 -3.09 -0.06
CA ILE A 128 -5.82 -2.62 -0.05
C ILE A 128 -4.88 -3.81 0.15
N LEU A 129 -3.90 -3.94 -0.71
CA LEU A 129 -2.76 -4.84 -0.53
C LEU A 129 -1.50 -4.00 -0.30
N ILE A 130 -0.85 -4.20 0.84
CA ILE A 130 0.50 -3.68 1.12
C ILE A 130 1.46 -4.86 1.00
N CYS A 131 2.43 -4.78 0.12
CA CYS A 131 3.37 -5.88 -0.13
C CYS A 131 4.82 -5.39 -0.25
N GLU A 132 5.76 -6.34 -0.26
CA GLU A 132 7.21 -6.13 -0.22
C GLU A 132 7.71 -5.53 1.10
N VAL A 133 6.89 -5.59 2.14
CA VAL A 133 7.28 -5.06 3.45
C VAL A 133 8.49 -5.81 3.98
N ASN A 134 9.53 -5.06 4.32
CA ASN A 134 10.80 -5.63 4.75
C ASN A 134 11.36 -4.87 5.94
N GLU A 135 11.69 -5.62 6.99
CA GLU A 135 12.31 -5.03 8.16
C GLU A 135 13.71 -4.52 7.84
N ARG A 136 14.03 -3.35 8.33
CA ARG A 136 15.41 -2.88 8.34
C ARG A 136 16.22 -3.72 9.33
N LYS A 137 17.50 -3.99 9.02
CA LYS A 137 18.39 -4.89 9.79
C LYS A 137 18.45 -4.63 11.31
N THR A 138 18.02 -3.46 11.75
CA THR A 138 17.97 -3.04 13.15
C THR A 138 16.72 -3.52 13.89
N GLY A 139 15.67 -3.96 13.21
CA GLY A 139 14.35 -4.21 13.78
C GLY A 139 14.22 -5.48 14.64
N LYS A 140 15.25 -6.34 14.68
CA LYS A 140 15.27 -7.58 15.50
C LYS A 140 14.02 -8.46 15.37
N GLY A 141 13.30 -8.41 14.23
CA GLY A 141 12.13 -9.24 13.96
C GLY A 141 10.80 -8.69 14.50
N PHE A 142 10.77 -7.48 15.05
CA PHE A 142 9.54 -6.90 15.61
C PHE A 142 8.90 -5.83 14.70
N ASP A 143 9.67 -5.24 13.82
CA ASP A 143 9.18 -4.09 13.03
C ASP A 143 8.03 -4.49 12.10
N PHE A 144 8.00 -5.72 11.61
CA PHE A 144 6.93 -6.19 10.73
C PHE A 144 5.54 -6.07 11.39
N GLU A 145 5.37 -6.56 12.62
CA GLU A 145 4.09 -6.49 13.33
C GLU A 145 3.73 -5.04 13.70
N ILE A 146 4.72 -4.22 14.01
CA ILE A 146 4.53 -2.80 14.28
C ILE A 146 4.07 -2.08 13.02
N LEU A 147 4.77 -2.26 11.90
CA LEU A 147 4.42 -1.67 10.60
C LEU A 147 3.03 -2.10 10.16
N LYS A 148 2.73 -3.41 10.25
CA LYS A 148 1.41 -3.95 9.96
C LYS A 148 0.32 -3.26 10.76
N THR A 149 0.53 -3.08 12.07
CA THR A 149 -0.42 -2.41 12.95
C THR A 149 -0.64 -0.96 12.54
N TYR A 150 0.42 -0.21 12.21
CA TYR A 150 0.31 1.17 11.70
C TYR A 150 -0.53 1.25 10.43
N TRP A 151 -0.22 0.42 9.43
CA TRP A 151 -0.91 0.41 8.15
C TRP A 151 -2.38 -0.03 8.28
N GLU A 152 -2.64 -1.08 9.04
CA GLU A 152 -4.00 -1.56 9.26
C GLU A 152 -4.85 -0.54 9.99
N ASP A 153 -4.34 0.07 11.09
CA ASP A 153 -5.05 1.12 11.81
C ASP A 153 -5.35 2.30 10.88
N TRP A 154 -4.35 2.74 10.12
CA TRP A 154 -4.50 3.89 9.25
C TRP A 154 -5.59 3.68 8.20
N PHE A 155 -5.57 2.56 7.49
CA PHE A 155 -6.59 2.25 6.49
C PHE A 155 -7.96 1.90 7.09
N LYS A 156 -8.02 1.26 8.24
CA LYS A 156 -9.28 1.04 8.98
C LYS A 156 -9.97 2.36 9.34
N ARG A 157 -9.21 3.35 9.78
CA ARG A 157 -9.75 4.67 10.09
C ARG A 157 -10.24 5.44 8.84
N MET A 158 -9.85 5.01 7.65
CA MET A 158 -10.36 5.49 6.36
C MET A 158 -11.44 4.56 5.77
N ASN A 159 -12.01 3.66 6.56
CA ASN A 159 -13.07 2.71 6.21
C ASN A 159 -12.67 1.67 5.15
N ALA A 160 -11.40 1.34 4.96
CA ALA A 160 -10.99 0.35 3.97
C ALA A 160 -11.73 -0.98 4.16
N LYS A 161 -12.33 -1.50 3.09
CA LYS A 161 -13.16 -2.71 3.10
C LYS A 161 -12.37 -3.95 3.49
N LYS A 162 -11.15 -4.04 2.99
CA LYS A 162 -10.22 -5.15 3.27
C LYS A 162 -8.79 -4.63 3.21
N ILE A 163 -7.97 -5.12 4.13
CA ILE A 163 -6.54 -4.80 4.16
C ILE A 163 -5.79 -6.12 4.21
N VAL A 164 -4.83 -6.28 3.31
CA VAL A 164 -3.91 -7.42 3.24
C VAL A 164 -2.49 -6.87 3.35
N PHE A 165 -1.72 -7.41 4.26
CA PHE A 165 -0.35 -6.98 4.53
C PHE A 165 0.57 -8.18 4.34
N ILE A 166 1.54 -8.07 3.42
CA ILE A 166 2.42 -9.16 3.02
C ILE A 166 3.87 -8.75 3.19
N GLN A 167 4.61 -9.56 3.95
CA GLN A 167 6.05 -9.45 4.04
C GLN A 167 6.70 -9.74 2.69
N ARG A 168 7.86 -9.18 2.46
CA ARG A 168 8.67 -9.47 1.28
C ARG A 168 8.97 -10.97 1.22
N GLU A 169 8.63 -11.56 0.11
CA GLU A 169 8.90 -12.97 -0.16
C GLU A 169 10.36 -13.15 -0.63
N GLN A 170 10.90 -14.34 -0.45
CA GLN A 170 12.27 -14.65 -0.87
C GLN A 170 12.42 -14.72 -2.40
N ALA A 171 11.34 -15.06 -3.09
CA ALA A 171 11.32 -15.18 -4.53
C ALA A 171 10.28 -14.19 -5.14
N ASN A 172 10.69 -13.47 -6.17
CA ASN A 172 9.87 -12.42 -6.82
C ASN A 172 8.58 -12.97 -7.42
N ASP A 173 8.55 -14.22 -7.88
CA ASP A 173 7.37 -14.87 -8.42
C ASP A 173 6.27 -15.11 -7.37
N LEU A 174 6.65 -15.29 -6.10
CA LEU A 174 5.67 -15.42 -5.00
C LEU A 174 4.92 -14.12 -4.77
N THR A 175 5.60 -12.99 -4.74
CA THR A 175 4.93 -11.67 -4.65
C THR A 175 4.01 -11.45 -5.86
N ALA A 176 4.48 -11.72 -7.08
CA ALA A 176 3.67 -11.60 -8.28
C ALA A 176 2.41 -12.46 -8.22
N LYS A 177 2.51 -13.70 -7.74
CA LYS A 177 1.38 -14.60 -7.52
C LYS A 177 0.39 -14.01 -6.50
N ARG A 178 0.86 -13.50 -5.36
CA ARG A 178 -0.01 -12.88 -4.34
C ARG A 178 -0.74 -11.66 -4.87
N VAL A 179 -0.05 -10.80 -5.61
CA VAL A 179 -0.67 -9.63 -6.26
C VAL A 179 -1.73 -10.08 -7.26
N THR A 180 -1.42 -11.06 -8.12
CA THR A 180 -2.37 -11.60 -9.10
C THR A 180 -3.61 -12.16 -8.41
N GLU A 181 -3.44 -12.98 -7.37
CA GLU A 181 -4.56 -13.53 -6.59
C GLU A 181 -5.43 -12.42 -5.95
N PHE A 182 -4.79 -11.35 -5.48
CA PHE A 182 -5.51 -10.23 -4.89
C PHE A 182 -6.34 -9.44 -5.90
N VAL A 183 -5.81 -9.18 -7.09
CA VAL A 183 -6.51 -8.37 -8.10
C VAL A 183 -7.56 -9.16 -8.88
N THR A 184 -7.48 -10.51 -8.91
CA THR A 184 -8.40 -11.36 -9.67
C THR A 184 -9.57 -11.92 -8.85
N LYS A 185 -9.50 -11.87 -7.53
CA LYS A 185 -10.58 -12.24 -6.59
C LYS A 185 -11.39 -11.03 -6.16
#